data_db8bfcf0c4bb6e7f8e80a9b35949e0bb
#
_entry.id   db8bfcf0c4bb6e7f8e80a9b35949e0bb
#
_cell.length_a   1.000
_cell.length_b   1.000
_cell.length_c   1.000
_cell.angle_alpha   90.00
_cell.angle_beta   90.00
_cell.angle_gamma   90.00
#
_symmetry.space_group_name_H-M   'P 1'
#
loop_
_entity.id
_entity.type
_entity.pdbx_description
1 polymer ?
#
loop_
_entity_poly.entity_id
_entity_poly.type
_entity_poly.pdbx_seq_one_letter_code
_entity_poly.pdbx_strand_id
1 'polypeptide(L)'
;MTKFTLIAAFALTAVAAPVFADADIAKGESDFKKCKACHSIIAADGSKVQAGGKTGPNLFGVIGRPIGSYPDFAYGTGLLALNAKGDVWDEAKLAAYIADPTAWVKTESGDASLSAKMTFKMTSGAEDMAAYLASVK
;
A
#
# COMPACT_ATOMS: atom_id res chain seq x y z
N MET A 1 28.44 48.17 29.56
CA MET A 1 27.44 47.11 29.87
C MET A 1 26.67 46.80 28.57
N THR A 2 27.11 45.81 27.81
CA THR A 2 26.55 45.48 26.49
C THR A 2 25.57 44.32 26.67
N LYS A 3 24.26 44.58 26.44
CA LYS A 3 23.22 43.56 26.54
C LYS A 3 23.17 42.80 25.24
N PHE A 4 23.54 41.49 25.23
CA PHE A 4 23.33 40.57 24.14
C PHE A 4 21.88 40.05 24.21
N THR A 5 21.09 40.40 23.22
CA THR A 5 19.73 39.85 23.01
C THR A 5 19.86 38.57 22.19
N LEU A 6 19.61 37.40 22.80
CA LEU A 6 19.49 36.15 22.10
C LEU A 6 18.15 36.09 21.37
N ILE A 7 18.19 36.11 20.05
CA ILE A 7 17.03 35.85 19.20
C ILE A 7 16.96 34.31 19.01
N ALA A 8 15.99 33.68 19.65
CA ALA A 8 15.68 32.27 19.43
C ALA A 8 14.93 32.13 18.10
N ALA A 9 15.59 31.57 17.08
CA ALA A 9 14.96 31.21 15.83
C ALA A 9 14.11 29.93 16.03
N PHE A 10 12.78 30.06 16.00
CA PHE A 10 11.86 28.91 15.94
C PHE A 10 11.89 28.36 14.53
N ALA A 11 12.49 27.20 14.35
CA ALA A 11 12.38 26.43 13.11
C ALA A 11 10.96 25.84 12.99
N LEU A 12 10.15 26.38 12.07
CA LEU A 12 8.87 25.76 11.70
C LEU A 12 9.18 24.47 10.93
N THR A 13 9.02 23.33 11.57
CA THR A 13 8.99 22.02 10.88
C THR A 13 7.64 21.91 10.17
N ALA A 14 7.63 22.05 8.85
CA ALA A 14 6.47 21.73 8.03
C ALA A 14 6.23 20.22 8.10
N VAL A 15 5.18 19.82 8.80
CA VAL A 15 4.66 18.44 8.76
C VAL A 15 4.00 18.29 7.39
N ALA A 16 4.61 17.49 6.50
CA ALA A 16 3.98 17.12 5.24
C ALA A 16 2.69 16.35 5.55
N ALA A 17 1.54 16.93 5.16
CA ALA A 17 0.26 16.24 5.25
C ALA A 17 0.28 15.00 4.32
N PRO A 18 -0.38 13.89 4.69
CA PRO A 18 -0.45 12.71 3.82
C PRO A 18 -1.08 13.08 2.48
N VAL A 19 -0.47 12.61 1.39
CA VAL A 19 -0.85 12.89 -0.01
C VAL A 19 -2.24 12.37 -0.39
N PHE A 20 -2.91 11.64 0.50
CA PHE A 20 -4.20 10.98 0.28
C PHE A 20 -5.40 11.68 0.94
N ALA A 21 -5.27 12.96 1.33
CA ALA A 21 -6.35 13.70 1.99
C ALA A 21 -7.64 13.82 1.13
N ASP A 22 -7.53 13.64 -0.20
CA ASP A 22 -8.63 13.75 -1.17
C ASP A 22 -9.06 12.40 -1.77
N ALA A 23 -8.53 11.26 -1.29
CA ALA A 23 -8.89 9.95 -1.82
C ALA A 23 -10.32 9.56 -1.46
N ASP A 24 -11.07 9.06 -2.44
CA ASP A 24 -12.47 8.67 -2.32
C ASP A 24 -12.59 7.17 -1.95
N ILE A 25 -12.81 6.89 -0.66
CA ILE A 25 -12.99 5.53 -0.14
C ILE A 25 -14.17 4.81 -0.79
N ALA A 26 -15.30 5.50 -1.01
CA ALA A 26 -16.49 4.88 -1.61
C ALA A 26 -16.24 4.51 -3.08
N LYS A 27 -15.46 5.32 -3.79
CA LYS A 27 -15.01 5.00 -5.15
C LYS A 27 -14.03 3.82 -5.13
N GLY A 28 -13.09 3.77 -4.18
CA GLY A 28 -12.19 2.63 -3.99
C GLY A 28 -12.96 1.33 -3.74
N GLU A 29 -13.98 1.36 -2.87
CA GLU A 29 -14.87 0.22 -2.61
C GLU A 29 -15.59 -0.25 -3.88
N SER A 30 -16.19 0.68 -4.63
CA SER A 30 -16.86 0.39 -5.90
C SER A 30 -15.90 -0.21 -6.94
N ASP A 31 -14.68 0.31 -7.01
CA ASP A 31 -13.64 -0.12 -7.95
C ASP A 31 -13.01 -1.46 -7.56
N PHE A 32 -13.19 -1.94 -6.32
CA PHE A 32 -12.69 -3.26 -5.89
C PHE A 32 -13.22 -4.41 -6.75
N LYS A 33 -14.32 -4.22 -7.48
CA LYS A 33 -14.80 -5.19 -8.49
C LYS A 33 -13.72 -5.60 -9.49
N LYS A 34 -12.74 -4.73 -9.77
CA LYS A 34 -11.61 -5.00 -10.67
C LYS A 34 -10.60 -5.98 -10.04
N CYS A 35 -10.60 -6.10 -8.71
CA CYS A 35 -9.68 -6.94 -7.92
C CYS A 35 -10.28 -8.31 -7.58
N LYS A 36 -11.62 -8.44 -7.62
CA LYS A 36 -12.35 -9.64 -7.19
C LYS A 36 -12.03 -10.92 -7.94
N ALA A 37 -11.50 -10.84 -9.16
CA ALA A 37 -11.09 -12.03 -9.89
C ALA A 37 -10.00 -12.81 -9.16
N CYS A 38 -9.12 -12.10 -8.43
CA CYS A 38 -7.95 -12.67 -7.77
C CYS A 38 -7.97 -12.52 -6.24
N HIS A 39 -8.58 -11.46 -5.72
CA HIS A 39 -8.55 -11.11 -4.30
C HIS A 39 -9.92 -11.14 -3.64
N SER A 40 -9.91 -11.43 -2.35
CA SER A 40 -11.03 -11.23 -1.42
C SER A 40 -10.62 -10.33 -0.28
N ILE A 41 -11.60 -9.79 0.46
CA ILE A 41 -11.42 -9.13 1.74
C ILE A 41 -12.25 -9.91 2.75
N ILE A 42 -11.58 -10.73 3.57
CA ILE A 42 -12.18 -11.60 4.58
C ILE A 42 -11.59 -11.23 5.92
N ALA A 43 -12.43 -10.80 6.85
CA ALA A 43 -12.04 -10.43 8.19
C ALA A 43 -11.56 -11.65 9.02
N ALA A 44 -10.92 -11.40 10.15
CA ALA A 44 -10.36 -12.44 11.00
C ALA A 44 -11.43 -13.41 11.57
N ASP A 45 -12.66 -12.96 11.72
CA ASP A 45 -13.81 -13.77 12.14
C ASP A 45 -14.43 -14.59 10.99
N GLY A 46 -13.87 -14.49 9.77
CA GLY A 46 -14.36 -15.18 8.58
C GLY A 46 -15.44 -14.44 7.83
N SER A 47 -15.90 -13.27 8.30
CA SER A 47 -16.88 -12.46 7.58
C SER A 47 -16.31 -11.92 6.27
N LYS A 48 -17.12 -11.95 5.21
CA LYS A 48 -16.71 -11.53 3.87
C LYS A 48 -17.11 -10.08 3.65
N VAL A 49 -16.15 -9.16 3.79
CA VAL A 49 -16.34 -7.75 3.40
C VAL A 49 -16.47 -7.66 1.88
N GLN A 50 -15.59 -8.36 1.16
CA GLN A 50 -15.66 -8.51 -0.29
C GLN A 50 -15.37 -9.96 -0.67
N ALA A 51 -16.36 -10.65 -1.22
CA ALA A 51 -16.14 -11.98 -1.78
C ALA A 51 -15.36 -11.89 -3.10
N GLY A 52 -14.41 -12.79 -3.29
CA GLY A 52 -13.57 -12.81 -4.48
C GLY A 52 -12.72 -14.08 -4.59
N GLY A 53 -11.76 -14.06 -5.50
CA GLY A 53 -10.85 -15.16 -5.77
C GLY A 53 -9.80 -15.38 -4.67
N LYS A 54 -8.99 -16.42 -4.88
CA LYS A 54 -7.90 -16.83 -3.97
C LYS A 54 -6.55 -16.93 -4.69
N THR A 55 -6.47 -16.49 -5.94
CA THR A 55 -5.21 -16.46 -6.71
C THR A 55 -4.27 -15.36 -6.26
N GLY A 56 -4.81 -14.34 -5.58
CA GLY A 56 -4.08 -13.34 -4.81
C GLY A 56 -4.33 -13.50 -3.30
N PRO A 57 -3.51 -12.88 -2.43
CA PRO A 57 -3.72 -12.92 -0.99
C PRO A 57 -4.99 -12.16 -0.59
N ASN A 58 -5.55 -12.53 0.58
CA ASN A 58 -6.60 -11.76 1.23
C ASN A 58 -6.06 -10.36 1.60
N LEU A 59 -6.84 -9.33 1.28
CA LEU A 59 -6.43 -7.93 1.46
C LEU A 59 -6.96 -7.28 2.75
N PHE A 60 -7.69 -8.01 3.60
CA PHE A 60 -8.10 -7.49 4.91
C PHE A 60 -6.87 -7.13 5.75
N GLY A 61 -6.81 -5.92 6.28
CA GLY A 61 -5.68 -5.47 7.09
C GLY A 61 -4.34 -5.42 6.33
N VAL A 62 -4.35 -5.17 5.01
CA VAL A 62 -3.11 -5.11 4.22
C VAL A 62 -2.22 -3.94 4.61
N ILE A 63 -2.78 -2.77 4.94
CA ILE A 63 -2.00 -1.62 5.40
C ILE A 63 -1.40 -1.91 6.78
N GLY A 64 -0.10 -1.68 6.92
CA GLY A 64 0.69 -2.03 8.11
C GLY A 64 1.22 -3.47 8.13
N ARG A 65 0.79 -4.32 7.19
CA ARG A 65 1.30 -5.69 7.05
C ARG A 65 2.69 -5.67 6.39
N PRO A 66 3.66 -6.49 6.87
CA PRO A 66 4.91 -6.68 6.13
C PRO A 66 4.65 -7.13 4.69
N ILE A 67 5.37 -6.55 3.74
CA ILE A 67 5.21 -6.88 2.32
C ILE A 67 5.54 -8.37 2.11
N GLY A 68 4.73 -9.07 1.32
CA GLY A 68 4.97 -10.48 1.03
C GLY A 68 4.80 -11.44 2.21
N SER A 69 3.98 -11.11 3.23
CA SER A 69 3.89 -11.87 4.48
C SER A 69 2.53 -12.53 4.76
N TYR A 70 1.54 -12.42 3.85
CA TYR A 70 0.26 -13.06 4.12
C TYR A 70 0.44 -14.59 4.24
N PRO A 71 -0.05 -15.23 5.33
CA PRO A 71 0.15 -16.65 5.58
C PRO A 71 -0.35 -17.55 4.42
N ASP A 72 0.35 -18.64 4.16
CA ASP A 72 -0.01 -19.68 3.19
C ASP A 72 -0.17 -19.17 1.74
N PHE A 73 0.39 -17.99 1.42
CA PHE A 73 0.40 -17.46 0.06
C PHE A 73 1.80 -17.51 -0.56
N ALA A 74 1.93 -18.09 -1.75
CA ALA A 74 3.18 -18.19 -2.49
C ALA A 74 3.47 -16.87 -3.25
N TYR A 75 4.24 -15.98 -2.64
CA TYR A 75 4.66 -14.71 -3.26
C TYR A 75 5.72 -14.91 -4.34
N GLY A 76 5.81 -13.95 -5.26
CA GLY A 76 6.90 -13.84 -6.22
C GLY A 76 8.15 -13.22 -5.60
N THR A 77 9.29 -13.42 -6.26
CA THR A 77 10.62 -12.99 -5.78
C THR A 77 10.71 -11.50 -5.48
N GLY A 78 9.98 -10.65 -6.22
CA GLY A 78 9.99 -9.21 -6.01
C GLY A 78 9.45 -8.79 -4.64
N LEU A 79 8.27 -9.28 -4.24
CA LEU A 79 7.72 -8.96 -2.93
C LEU A 79 8.47 -9.66 -1.80
N LEU A 80 9.05 -10.85 -2.04
CA LEU A 80 9.90 -11.52 -1.06
C LEU A 80 11.20 -10.76 -0.80
N ALA A 81 11.78 -10.13 -1.81
CA ALA A 81 12.96 -9.28 -1.63
C ALA A 81 12.67 -8.05 -0.76
N LEU A 82 11.49 -7.44 -0.93
CA LEU A 82 11.05 -6.32 -0.08
C LEU A 82 10.70 -6.78 1.34
N ASN A 83 10.13 -7.98 1.49
CA ASN A 83 9.95 -8.60 2.81
C ASN A 83 11.26 -8.75 3.56
N ALA A 84 12.30 -9.24 2.88
CA ALA A 84 13.64 -9.41 3.47
C ALA A 84 14.29 -8.10 3.90
N LYS A 85 13.86 -6.96 3.31
CA LYS A 85 14.28 -5.61 3.75
C LYS A 85 13.51 -5.10 4.96
N GLY A 86 12.45 -5.79 5.37
CA GLY A 86 11.58 -5.36 6.46
C GLY A 86 10.53 -4.31 6.05
N ASP A 87 10.28 -4.16 4.76
CA ASP A 87 9.29 -3.20 4.26
C ASP A 87 7.86 -3.60 4.65
N VAL A 88 7.05 -2.59 4.98
CA VAL A 88 5.62 -2.74 5.29
C VAL A 88 4.77 -1.94 4.32
N TRP A 89 3.54 -2.40 4.10
CA TRP A 89 2.59 -1.68 3.28
C TRP A 89 2.09 -0.42 3.99
N ASP A 90 2.22 0.73 3.36
CA ASP A 90 1.46 1.94 3.61
C ASP A 90 0.58 2.27 2.39
N GLU A 91 -0.28 3.27 2.51
CA GLU A 91 -1.19 3.66 1.42
C GLU A 91 -0.43 4.11 0.18
N ALA A 92 0.67 4.87 0.34
CA ALA A 92 1.47 5.37 -0.78
C ALA A 92 2.16 4.25 -1.55
N LYS A 93 2.79 3.32 -0.84
CA LYS A 93 3.42 2.13 -1.43
C LYS A 93 2.38 1.26 -2.13
N LEU A 94 1.23 1.05 -1.50
CA LEU A 94 0.17 0.24 -2.08
C LEU A 94 -0.42 0.88 -3.34
N ALA A 95 -0.71 2.18 -3.33
CA ALA A 95 -1.19 2.90 -4.52
C ALA A 95 -0.19 2.81 -5.67
N ALA A 96 1.09 3.05 -5.41
CA ALA A 96 2.14 2.95 -6.42
C ALA A 96 2.30 1.51 -6.96
N TYR A 97 2.22 0.50 -6.08
CA TYR A 97 2.28 -0.90 -6.47
C TYR A 97 1.13 -1.29 -7.38
N ILE A 98 -0.12 -0.98 -7.03
CA ILE A 98 -1.28 -1.37 -7.85
C ILE A 98 -1.38 -0.59 -9.16
N ALA A 99 -0.76 0.59 -9.24
CA ALA A 99 -0.66 1.35 -10.50
C ALA A 99 0.24 0.64 -11.53
N ASP A 100 1.42 0.17 -11.13
CA ASP A 100 2.32 -0.67 -11.94
C ASP A 100 3.18 -1.58 -11.06
N PRO A 101 2.73 -2.81 -10.76
CA PRO A 101 3.39 -3.70 -9.82
C PRO A 101 4.85 -3.99 -10.14
N THR A 102 5.15 -4.27 -11.41
CA THR A 102 6.53 -4.63 -11.79
C THR A 102 7.46 -3.43 -11.79
N ALA A 103 7.01 -2.27 -12.28
CA ALA A 103 7.82 -1.05 -12.24
C ALA A 103 8.11 -0.65 -10.79
N TRP A 104 7.09 -0.71 -9.92
CA TRP A 104 7.25 -0.39 -8.51
C TRP A 104 8.22 -1.34 -7.80
N VAL A 105 8.09 -2.67 -8.01
CA VAL A 105 9.02 -3.66 -7.44
C VAL A 105 10.47 -3.37 -7.82
N LYS A 106 10.75 -3.06 -9.08
CA LYS A 106 12.10 -2.72 -9.55
C LYS A 106 12.66 -1.48 -8.85
N THR A 107 11.82 -0.47 -8.70
CA THR A 107 12.22 0.79 -8.05
C THR A 107 12.49 0.58 -6.57
N GLU A 108 11.56 -0.04 -5.84
CA GLU A 108 11.67 -0.22 -4.39
C GLU A 108 12.77 -1.22 -4.01
N SER A 109 12.92 -2.29 -4.77
CA SER A 109 13.99 -3.27 -4.52
C SER A 109 15.38 -2.74 -4.90
N GLY A 110 15.46 -1.84 -5.87
CA GLY A 110 16.71 -1.44 -6.52
C GLY A 110 17.27 -2.49 -7.46
N ASP A 111 16.49 -3.52 -7.81
CA ASP A 111 16.89 -4.63 -8.68
C ASP A 111 15.98 -4.70 -9.92
N ALA A 112 16.52 -4.30 -11.06
CA ALA A 112 15.80 -4.29 -12.33
C ALA A 112 15.46 -5.69 -12.88
N SER A 113 16.05 -6.75 -12.33
CA SER A 113 15.76 -8.14 -12.73
C SER A 113 14.51 -8.70 -12.07
N LEU A 114 14.05 -8.09 -10.96
CA LEU A 114 12.85 -8.53 -10.23
C LEU A 114 11.57 -8.08 -10.93
N SER A 115 10.51 -8.84 -10.71
CA SER A 115 9.17 -8.55 -11.21
C SER A 115 8.10 -8.87 -10.18
N ALA A 116 6.92 -8.28 -10.35
CA ALA A 116 5.75 -8.66 -9.60
C ALA A 116 5.09 -9.90 -10.20
N LYS A 117 4.53 -10.77 -9.35
CA LYS A 117 3.67 -11.87 -9.79
C LYS A 117 2.28 -11.37 -10.22
N MET A 118 1.80 -10.29 -9.63
CA MET A 118 0.59 -9.60 -10.04
C MET A 118 0.84 -8.82 -11.32
N THR A 119 0.07 -9.13 -12.38
CA THR A 119 0.21 -8.49 -13.70
C THR A 119 -0.81 -7.39 -13.95
N PHE A 120 -1.89 -7.34 -13.16
CA PHE A 120 -2.90 -6.28 -13.26
C PHE A 120 -2.32 -4.90 -12.94
N LYS A 121 -2.68 -3.89 -13.72
CA LYS A 121 -2.31 -2.48 -13.50
C LYS A 121 -3.58 -1.63 -13.38
N MET A 122 -3.64 -0.83 -12.33
CA MET A 122 -4.74 0.10 -12.11
C MET A 122 -4.35 1.50 -12.61
N THR A 123 -4.73 1.81 -13.84
CA THR A 123 -4.31 3.06 -14.52
C THR A 123 -4.98 4.33 -13.99
N SER A 124 -5.99 4.19 -13.12
CA SER A 124 -6.68 5.30 -12.45
C SER A 124 -7.34 4.82 -11.17
N GLY A 125 -7.41 5.67 -10.14
CA GLY A 125 -8.07 5.38 -8.86
C GLY A 125 -7.24 4.48 -7.92
N ALA A 126 -5.93 4.41 -8.11
CA ALA A 126 -5.03 3.63 -7.27
C ALA A 126 -5.00 4.17 -5.83
N GLU A 127 -5.04 5.49 -5.66
CA GLU A 127 -5.11 6.16 -4.37
C GLU A 127 -6.44 5.88 -3.65
N ASP A 128 -7.57 5.95 -4.38
CA ASP A 128 -8.91 5.63 -3.84
C ASP A 128 -8.95 4.18 -3.34
N MET A 129 -8.36 3.26 -4.13
CA MET A 129 -8.25 1.84 -3.75
C MET A 129 -7.38 1.63 -2.52
N ALA A 130 -6.22 2.31 -2.42
CA ALA A 130 -5.35 2.22 -1.25
C ALA A 130 -6.04 2.75 0.00
N ALA A 131 -6.75 3.88 -0.10
CA ALA A 131 -7.53 4.45 1.00
C ALA A 131 -8.69 3.53 1.43
N TYR A 132 -9.40 2.91 0.48
CA TYR A 132 -10.41 1.90 0.80
C TYR A 132 -9.80 0.71 1.54
N LEU A 133 -8.68 0.17 1.07
CA LEU A 133 -8.00 -0.96 1.72
C LEU A 133 -7.44 -0.58 3.10
N ALA A 134 -7.09 0.68 3.34
CA ALA A 134 -6.69 1.17 4.65
C ALA A 134 -7.86 1.24 5.63
N SER A 135 -9.09 1.39 5.14
CA SER A 135 -10.32 1.44 5.96
C SER A 135 -10.79 0.06 6.42
N VAL A 136 -10.35 -1.03 5.78
CA VAL A 136 -10.76 -2.43 6.07
C VAL A 136 -9.67 -3.16 6.85
N LYS A 137 -9.77 -3.18 8.18
CA LYS A 137 -8.80 -3.74 9.11
C LYS A 137 -9.47 -4.21 10.42
#